data_d415d0846b4d4825dd369c321bf4058c
#
_entry.id   d415d0846b4d4825dd369c321bf4058c
#
_cell.length_a   1.000
_cell.length_b   1.000
_cell.length_c   1.000
_cell.angle_alpha   90.00
_cell.angle_beta   90.00
_cell.angle_gamma   90.00
#
_symmetry.space_group_name_H-M   'P 1'
#
loop_
_entity.id
_entity.type
_entity.pdbx_description
1 polymer ?
#
loop_
_entity_poly.entity_id
_entity_poly.type
_entity_poly.pdbx_seq_one_letter_code
_entity_poly.pdbx_strand_id
1 'polypeptide(L)'
;SYDLEGMNVGSVAAGRIGLDALKKLKPFDVKLHYYDKHRLPAEVEEEVGLTYHDSVESLVSTCEVVTINCPLHPETEGLFNKELIAKMKHGSYIVNTARGKICDRQAIVDALEEGHLAGYAGDVWFPQPAPNDHVWRTMPNHGMTPHTSGTSLSAQARYAAGVREILEKLFAGEKQRDEYTIVSNGGLAGVGAHSYTEGSSTSGSEEAAEYRTGEFTQWVDSRK
;
A
#
# COMPACT_ATOMS: atom_id res chain seq x y z
N SER A 1 -9.61 -10.76 -23.29
CA SER A 1 -10.06 -9.91 -22.16
C SER A 1 -11.30 -10.54 -21.54
N TYR A 2 -11.45 -10.37 -20.24
CA TYR A 2 -12.57 -10.88 -19.46
C TYR A 2 -13.30 -9.70 -18.81
N ASP A 3 -14.60 -9.86 -18.60
CA ASP A 3 -15.37 -8.90 -17.82
C ASP A 3 -14.97 -9.01 -16.34
N LEU A 4 -15.07 -7.90 -15.63
CA LEU A 4 -14.77 -7.87 -14.20
C LEU A 4 -15.89 -8.50 -13.35
N GLU A 5 -17.13 -8.49 -13.87
CA GLU A 5 -18.30 -9.07 -13.24
C GLU A 5 -18.09 -10.52 -12.81
N GLY A 6 -18.44 -10.82 -11.59
CA GLY A 6 -18.34 -12.16 -11.01
C GLY A 6 -16.94 -12.59 -10.55
N MET A 7 -15.88 -11.80 -10.86
CA MET A 7 -14.53 -12.11 -10.40
C MET A 7 -14.38 -11.91 -8.89
N ASN A 8 -13.49 -12.71 -8.29
CA ASN A 8 -13.02 -12.49 -6.93
C ASN A 8 -11.88 -11.47 -6.98
N VAL A 9 -12.08 -10.33 -6.35
CA VAL A 9 -11.11 -9.24 -6.25
C VAL A 9 -10.66 -9.08 -4.81
N GLY A 10 -9.38 -9.26 -4.55
CA GLY A 10 -8.81 -9.23 -3.21
C GLY A 10 -7.88 -8.04 -2.97
N SER A 11 -7.95 -7.46 -1.78
CA SER A 11 -7.02 -6.44 -1.31
C SER A 11 -6.08 -6.99 -0.25
N VAL A 12 -4.78 -6.88 -0.49
CA VAL A 12 -3.77 -7.06 0.56
C VAL A 12 -3.63 -5.75 1.31
N ALA A 13 -4.10 -5.75 2.52
CA ALA A 13 -4.45 -4.66 3.41
C ALA A 13 -5.78 -3.94 3.05
N ALA A 14 -6.56 -3.67 4.09
CA ALA A 14 -7.85 -2.98 4.01
C ALA A 14 -7.87 -1.73 4.91
N GLY A 15 -6.75 -1.02 4.96
CA GLY A 15 -6.67 0.31 5.54
C GLY A 15 -7.45 1.34 4.71
N ARG A 16 -7.23 2.63 4.95
CA ARG A 16 -7.98 3.70 4.26
C ARG A 16 -8.00 3.57 2.74
N ILE A 17 -6.87 3.22 2.13
CA ILE A 17 -6.77 3.09 0.66
C ILE A 17 -7.41 1.79 0.18
N GLY A 18 -7.05 0.66 0.78
CA GLY A 18 -7.57 -0.65 0.36
C GLY A 18 -9.08 -0.76 0.53
N LEU A 19 -9.62 -0.33 1.68
CA LEU A 19 -11.05 -0.32 1.93
C LEU A 19 -11.80 0.61 0.97
N ASP A 20 -11.26 1.81 0.70
CA ASP A 20 -11.89 2.75 -0.23
C ASP A 20 -11.89 2.20 -1.67
N ALA A 21 -10.83 1.51 -2.07
CA ALA A 21 -10.79 0.81 -3.36
C ALA A 21 -11.85 -0.29 -3.45
N LEU A 22 -11.97 -1.13 -2.41
CA LEU A 22 -12.99 -2.17 -2.34
C LEU A 22 -14.41 -1.61 -2.39
N LYS A 23 -14.70 -0.52 -1.65
CA LYS A 23 -15.99 0.17 -1.71
C LYS A 23 -16.33 0.66 -3.12
N LYS A 24 -15.34 1.18 -3.85
CA LYS A 24 -15.52 1.65 -5.23
C LYS A 24 -15.66 0.54 -6.26
N LEU A 25 -15.20 -0.67 -5.94
CA LEU A 25 -15.37 -1.85 -6.79
C LEU A 25 -16.75 -2.50 -6.65
N LYS A 26 -17.49 -2.23 -5.57
CA LYS A 26 -18.83 -2.83 -5.34
C LYS A 26 -19.79 -2.69 -6.53
N PRO A 27 -19.90 -1.54 -7.23
CA PRO A 27 -20.79 -1.39 -8.38
C PRO A 27 -20.43 -2.23 -9.62
N PHE A 28 -19.29 -2.92 -9.61
CA PHE A 28 -18.84 -3.75 -10.74
C PHE A 28 -19.24 -5.23 -10.61
N ASP A 29 -20.12 -5.55 -9.65
CA ASP A 29 -20.64 -6.90 -9.40
C ASP A 29 -19.53 -7.96 -9.17
N VAL A 30 -18.45 -7.54 -8.51
CA VAL A 30 -17.33 -8.39 -8.10
C VAL A 30 -17.55 -8.96 -6.70
N LYS A 31 -16.93 -10.10 -6.43
CA LYS A 31 -16.85 -10.66 -5.08
C LYS A 31 -15.63 -10.07 -4.38
N LEU A 32 -15.85 -9.34 -3.30
CA LEU A 32 -14.82 -8.57 -2.62
C LEU A 32 -14.20 -9.36 -1.47
N HIS A 33 -12.87 -9.44 -1.49
CA HIS A 33 -12.07 -10.15 -0.51
C HIS A 33 -10.99 -9.24 0.05
N TYR A 34 -10.55 -9.53 1.28
CA TYR A 34 -9.41 -8.83 1.84
C TYR A 34 -8.64 -9.69 2.85
N TYR A 35 -7.38 -9.36 2.99
CA TYR A 35 -6.52 -9.73 4.11
C TYR A 35 -6.00 -8.46 4.77
N ASP A 36 -6.03 -8.41 6.07
CA ASP A 36 -5.35 -7.39 6.87
C ASP A 36 -4.90 -8.04 8.19
N LYS A 37 -3.78 -7.57 8.77
CA LYS A 37 -3.36 -7.98 10.12
C LYS A 37 -4.42 -7.68 11.17
N HIS A 38 -5.21 -6.63 10.94
CA HIS A 38 -6.33 -6.21 11.77
C HIS A 38 -7.62 -6.38 10.99
N ARG A 39 -8.38 -7.39 11.38
CA ARG A 39 -9.68 -7.63 10.77
C ARG A 39 -10.58 -6.42 10.95
N LEU A 40 -11.29 -6.04 9.89
CA LEU A 40 -12.27 -4.97 9.93
C LEU A 40 -13.44 -5.31 10.88
N PRO A 41 -14.13 -4.30 11.44
CA PRO A 41 -15.36 -4.52 12.16
C PRO A 41 -16.40 -5.26 11.30
N ALA A 42 -17.18 -6.15 11.92
CA ALA A 42 -18.17 -6.96 11.23
C ALA A 42 -19.21 -6.13 10.46
N GLU A 43 -19.56 -4.97 11.00
CA GLU A 43 -20.49 -4.03 10.36
C GLU A 43 -19.95 -3.48 9.03
N VAL A 44 -18.63 -3.27 8.95
CA VAL A 44 -17.96 -2.81 7.71
C VAL A 44 -17.90 -3.94 6.69
N GLU A 45 -17.61 -5.17 7.13
CA GLU A 45 -17.62 -6.34 6.27
C GLU A 45 -19.00 -6.57 5.66
N GLU A 46 -20.06 -6.44 6.46
CA GLU A 46 -21.44 -6.60 6.02
C GLU A 46 -21.87 -5.46 5.07
N GLU A 47 -21.61 -4.20 5.45
CA GLU A 47 -21.96 -3.01 4.63
C GLU A 47 -21.36 -3.09 3.22
N VAL A 48 -20.08 -3.48 3.14
CA VAL A 48 -19.36 -3.51 1.86
C VAL A 48 -19.56 -4.84 1.14
N GLY A 49 -19.84 -5.92 1.86
CA GLY A 49 -19.94 -7.28 1.33
C GLY A 49 -18.56 -7.92 1.19
N LEU A 50 -17.73 -7.82 2.25
CA LEU A 50 -16.34 -8.29 2.23
C LEU A 50 -16.21 -9.70 2.81
N THR A 51 -15.36 -10.50 2.18
CA THR A 51 -14.88 -11.78 2.73
C THR A 51 -13.47 -11.60 3.28
N TYR A 52 -13.31 -11.84 4.58
CA TYR A 52 -12.01 -11.81 5.25
C TYR A 52 -11.23 -13.11 4.99
N HIS A 53 -9.91 -12.98 4.81
CA HIS A 53 -8.96 -14.08 4.78
C HIS A 53 -7.97 -13.95 5.95
N ASP A 54 -7.62 -15.05 6.58
CA ASP A 54 -6.69 -15.11 7.70
C ASP A 54 -5.22 -15.07 7.29
N SER A 55 -4.95 -15.22 5.99
CA SER A 55 -3.61 -15.19 5.42
C SER A 55 -3.59 -14.60 4.01
N VAL A 56 -2.45 -14.07 3.60
CA VAL A 56 -2.23 -13.59 2.23
C VAL A 56 -2.35 -14.76 1.25
N GLU A 57 -1.86 -15.93 1.61
CA GLU A 57 -1.93 -17.14 0.81
C GLU A 57 -3.37 -17.54 0.50
N SER A 58 -4.24 -17.52 1.51
CA SER A 58 -5.67 -17.80 1.33
C SER A 58 -6.32 -16.80 0.39
N LEU A 59 -5.98 -15.51 0.53
CA LEU A 59 -6.49 -14.46 -0.35
C LEU A 59 -6.07 -14.68 -1.81
N VAL A 60 -4.77 -14.84 -2.06
CA VAL A 60 -4.24 -14.90 -3.44
C VAL A 60 -4.65 -16.18 -4.16
N SER A 61 -4.85 -17.29 -3.44
CA SER A 61 -5.35 -18.54 -4.03
C SER A 61 -6.84 -18.50 -4.40
N THR A 62 -7.58 -17.56 -3.83
CA THR A 62 -9.02 -17.38 -4.07
C THR A 62 -9.31 -16.38 -5.18
N CYS A 63 -8.51 -15.31 -5.29
CA CYS A 63 -8.81 -14.15 -6.13
C CYS A 63 -8.23 -14.25 -7.53
N GLU A 64 -9.01 -13.82 -8.53
CA GLU A 64 -8.53 -13.60 -9.90
C GLU A 64 -7.76 -12.29 -10.03
N VAL A 65 -8.11 -11.28 -9.24
CA VAL A 65 -7.43 -9.98 -9.22
C VAL A 65 -7.00 -9.66 -7.79
N VAL A 66 -5.72 -9.36 -7.60
CA VAL A 66 -5.17 -8.99 -6.29
C VAL A 66 -4.58 -7.58 -6.36
N THR A 67 -5.11 -6.67 -5.53
CA THR A 67 -4.57 -5.31 -5.39
C THR A 67 -3.76 -5.19 -4.09
N ILE A 68 -2.57 -4.60 -4.20
CA ILE A 68 -1.63 -4.44 -3.09
C ILE A 68 -1.77 -3.03 -2.53
N ASN A 69 -2.19 -2.92 -1.26
CA ASN A 69 -2.43 -1.67 -0.56
C ASN A 69 -1.72 -1.60 0.82
N CYS A 70 -0.90 -2.61 1.13
CA CYS A 70 -0.11 -2.61 2.35
C CYS A 70 1.08 -1.64 2.28
N PRO A 71 1.53 -1.07 3.41
CA PRO A 71 2.74 -0.26 3.44
C PRO A 71 3.98 -1.13 3.17
N LEU A 72 5.06 -0.51 2.68
CA LEU A 72 6.36 -1.16 2.64
C LEU A 72 6.93 -1.21 4.06
N HIS A 73 7.15 -2.41 4.54
CA HIS A 73 7.66 -2.74 5.86
C HIS A 73 8.60 -3.95 5.73
N PRO A 74 9.52 -4.22 6.66
CA PRO A 74 10.35 -5.43 6.60
C PRO A 74 9.55 -6.73 6.38
N GLU A 75 8.33 -6.81 6.91
CA GLU A 75 7.46 -7.98 6.74
C GLU A 75 6.73 -8.04 5.38
N THR A 76 6.68 -6.93 4.65
CA THR A 76 6.01 -6.85 3.34
C THR A 76 6.98 -6.66 2.18
N GLU A 77 8.28 -6.43 2.47
CA GLU A 77 9.32 -6.38 1.46
C GLU A 77 9.48 -7.77 0.83
N GLY A 78 9.35 -7.86 -0.49
CA GLY A 78 9.41 -9.12 -1.21
C GLY A 78 8.25 -10.09 -0.91
N LEU A 79 7.15 -9.61 -0.34
CA LEU A 79 5.98 -10.44 -0.02
C LEU A 79 5.48 -11.23 -1.24
N PHE A 80 5.38 -10.56 -2.39
CA PHE A 80 5.02 -11.21 -3.65
C PHE A 80 6.28 -11.79 -4.32
N ASN A 81 6.81 -12.84 -3.70
CA ASN A 81 7.90 -13.66 -4.20
C ASN A 81 7.38 -14.81 -5.08
N LYS A 82 8.29 -15.60 -5.61
CA LYS A 82 7.96 -16.75 -6.47
C LYS A 82 7.00 -17.75 -5.79
N GLU A 83 7.21 -18.01 -4.50
CA GLU A 83 6.42 -18.97 -3.73
C GLU A 83 4.98 -18.48 -3.54
N LEU A 84 4.77 -17.20 -3.24
CA LEU A 84 3.43 -16.63 -3.11
C LEU A 84 2.73 -16.52 -4.45
N ILE A 85 3.44 -16.07 -5.49
CA ILE A 85 2.89 -15.96 -6.86
C ILE A 85 2.47 -17.34 -7.37
N ALA A 86 3.22 -18.39 -7.10
CA ALA A 86 2.86 -19.77 -7.49
C ALA A 86 1.56 -20.27 -6.83
N LYS A 87 1.14 -19.69 -5.71
CA LYS A 87 -0.16 -20.00 -5.06
C LYS A 87 -1.34 -19.23 -5.68
N MET A 88 -1.08 -18.22 -6.49
CA MET A 88 -2.13 -17.48 -7.19
C MET A 88 -2.80 -18.35 -8.24
N LYS A 89 -4.03 -18.03 -8.57
CA LYS A 89 -4.71 -18.70 -9.67
C LYS A 89 -3.98 -18.48 -10.99
N HIS A 90 -3.90 -19.52 -11.81
CA HIS A 90 -3.41 -19.39 -13.19
C HIS A 90 -4.29 -18.38 -13.96
N GLY A 91 -3.68 -17.44 -14.63
CA GLY A 91 -4.38 -16.39 -15.35
C GLY A 91 -4.88 -15.23 -14.47
N SER A 92 -4.38 -15.11 -13.25
CA SER A 92 -4.71 -14.00 -12.35
C SER A 92 -3.93 -12.73 -12.67
N TYR A 93 -4.35 -11.63 -12.02
CA TYR A 93 -3.80 -10.30 -12.21
C TYR A 93 -3.32 -9.72 -10.88
N ILE A 94 -2.23 -8.97 -10.93
CA ILE A 94 -1.73 -8.17 -9.79
C ILE A 94 -1.83 -6.69 -10.14
N VAL A 95 -2.32 -5.89 -9.19
CA VAL A 95 -2.31 -4.41 -9.26
C VAL A 95 -1.51 -3.88 -8.07
N ASN A 96 -0.39 -3.20 -8.32
CA ASN A 96 0.46 -2.65 -7.26
C ASN A 96 0.55 -1.13 -7.37
N THR A 97 -0.18 -0.45 -6.51
CA THR A 97 -0.09 1.02 -6.33
C THR A 97 0.50 1.39 -4.97
N ALA A 98 1.05 0.43 -4.24
CA ALA A 98 1.64 0.62 -2.92
C ALA A 98 3.13 0.98 -3.00
N ARG A 99 4.01 -0.03 -3.13
CA ARG A 99 5.47 0.16 -3.28
C ARG A 99 6.06 -0.95 -4.15
N GLY A 100 7.05 -0.60 -5.00
CA GLY A 100 7.69 -1.55 -5.91
C GLY A 100 8.40 -2.71 -5.20
N LYS A 101 9.05 -2.45 -4.07
CA LYS A 101 9.77 -3.46 -3.26
C LYS A 101 8.88 -4.55 -2.64
N ILE A 102 7.56 -4.39 -2.64
CA ILE A 102 6.66 -5.43 -2.13
C ILE A 102 6.62 -6.64 -3.06
N CYS A 103 6.95 -6.44 -4.32
CA CYS A 103 7.04 -7.51 -5.32
C CYS A 103 8.50 -7.82 -5.67
N ASP A 104 8.83 -9.10 -5.71
CA ASP A 104 10.08 -9.54 -6.34
C ASP A 104 10.00 -9.28 -7.85
N ARG A 105 10.96 -8.51 -8.36
CA ARG A 105 10.97 -8.05 -9.76
C ARG A 105 11.03 -9.19 -10.75
N GLN A 106 11.91 -10.16 -10.50
CA GLN A 106 12.12 -11.25 -11.43
C GLN A 106 10.98 -12.25 -11.35
N ALA A 107 10.45 -12.52 -10.15
CA ALA A 107 9.32 -13.42 -9.98
C ALA A 107 8.06 -12.94 -10.73
N ILE A 108 7.83 -11.62 -10.79
CA ILE A 108 6.74 -11.04 -11.60
C ILE A 108 6.99 -11.29 -13.10
N VAL A 109 8.20 -11.02 -13.59
CA VAL A 109 8.56 -11.21 -15.00
C VAL A 109 8.40 -12.69 -15.40
N ASP A 110 8.99 -13.59 -14.63
CA ASP A 110 8.94 -15.02 -14.87
C ASP A 110 7.49 -15.53 -14.95
N ALA A 111 6.65 -15.13 -14.00
CA ALA A 111 5.25 -15.54 -13.95
C ALA A 111 4.42 -15.00 -15.13
N LEU A 112 4.74 -13.82 -15.65
CA LEU A 112 4.11 -13.28 -16.86
C LEU A 112 4.59 -14.00 -18.12
N GLU A 113 5.89 -14.29 -18.23
CA GLU A 113 6.47 -15.01 -19.37
C GLU A 113 6.00 -16.47 -19.43
N GLU A 114 5.85 -17.12 -18.28
CA GLU A 114 5.30 -18.47 -18.15
C GLU A 114 3.77 -18.51 -18.37
N GLY A 115 3.09 -17.35 -18.40
CA GLY A 115 1.65 -17.24 -18.53
C GLY A 115 0.89 -17.61 -17.26
N HIS A 116 1.58 -17.81 -16.13
CA HIS A 116 0.93 -18.05 -14.83
C HIS A 116 0.11 -16.83 -14.39
N LEU A 117 0.68 -15.62 -14.53
CA LEU A 117 -0.05 -14.37 -14.42
C LEU A 117 -0.51 -13.90 -15.80
N ALA A 118 -1.77 -13.46 -15.90
CA ALA A 118 -2.31 -12.87 -17.12
C ALA A 118 -1.92 -11.39 -17.29
N GLY A 119 -1.59 -10.69 -16.18
CA GLY A 119 -1.15 -9.32 -16.25
C GLY A 119 -0.69 -8.76 -14.90
N TYR A 120 0.14 -7.72 -15.01
CA TYR A 120 0.59 -6.91 -13.89
C TYR A 120 0.39 -5.43 -14.22
N ALA A 121 -0.33 -4.71 -13.35
CA ALA A 121 -0.47 -3.27 -13.44
C ALA A 121 0.19 -2.61 -12.22
N GLY A 122 0.95 -1.55 -12.44
CA GLY A 122 1.65 -0.89 -11.35
C GLY A 122 1.91 0.59 -11.61
N ASP A 123 1.98 1.34 -10.51
CA ASP A 123 2.34 2.76 -10.53
C ASP A 123 3.64 3.02 -9.74
N VAL A 124 4.29 1.97 -9.26
CA VAL A 124 5.43 2.05 -8.36
C VAL A 124 6.58 1.17 -8.83
N TRP A 125 7.80 1.65 -8.66
CA TRP A 125 9.02 1.04 -9.17
C TRP A 125 10.03 0.80 -8.05
N PHE A 126 10.99 -0.08 -8.30
CA PHE A 126 12.18 -0.21 -7.47
C PHE A 126 13.37 -0.70 -8.32
N PRO A 127 14.48 0.08 -8.39
CA PRO A 127 14.63 1.43 -7.80
C PRO A 127 13.71 2.46 -8.46
N GLN A 128 13.54 3.62 -7.80
CA GLN A 128 12.77 4.74 -8.32
C GLN A 128 13.62 6.03 -8.22
N PRO A 129 13.81 6.76 -9.34
CA PRO A 129 13.26 6.51 -10.67
C PRO A 129 13.79 5.20 -11.30
N ALA A 130 12.93 4.54 -12.08
CA ALA A 130 13.32 3.29 -12.74
C ALA A 130 14.34 3.54 -13.84
N PRO A 131 15.48 2.84 -13.88
CA PRO A 131 16.46 2.93 -14.94
C PRO A 131 15.87 2.51 -16.29
N ASN A 132 16.54 2.89 -17.40
CA ASN A 132 16.02 2.62 -18.73
C ASN A 132 15.96 1.13 -19.06
N ASP A 133 16.80 0.33 -18.47
CA ASP A 133 16.90 -1.13 -18.62
C ASP A 133 16.09 -1.92 -17.56
N HIS A 134 15.22 -1.24 -16.80
CA HIS A 134 14.40 -1.91 -15.81
C HIS A 134 13.48 -2.96 -16.45
N VAL A 135 13.54 -4.21 -15.97
CA VAL A 135 12.87 -5.37 -16.56
C VAL A 135 11.34 -5.20 -16.70
N TRP A 136 10.71 -4.44 -15.81
CA TRP A 136 9.27 -4.16 -15.91
C TRP A 136 8.88 -3.22 -17.05
N ARG A 137 9.85 -2.61 -17.76
CA ARG A 137 9.57 -1.78 -18.95
C ARG A 137 9.26 -2.61 -20.17
N THR A 138 9.72 -3.86 -20.18
CA THR A 138 9.64 -4.76 -21.36
C THR A 138 8.94 -6.09 -21.08
N MET A 139 8.53 -6.35 -19.81
CA MET A 139 7.80 -7.57 -19.48
C MET A 139 6.47 -7.63 -20.24
N PRO A 140 5.97 -8.82 -20.59
CA PRO A 140 4.70 -8.96 -21.30
C PRO A 140 3.51 -8.56 -20.42
N ASN A 141 2.39 -8.19 -21.05
CA ASN A 141 1.09 -8.00 -20.40
C ASN A 141 1.13 -7.05 -19.17
N HIS A 142 1.91 -5.96 -19.25
CA HIS A 142 2.00 -4.99 -18.17
C HIS A 142 1.26 -3.69 -18.46
N GLY A 143 0.77 -3.05 -17.40
CA GLY A 143 0.25 -1.68 -17.37
C GLY A 143 1.00 -0.85 -16.33
N MET A 144 2.24 -0.41 -16.66
CA MET A 144 3.06 0.38 -15.75
C MET A 144 2.92 1.86 -16.02
N THR A 145 2.74 2.65 -14.95
CA THR A 145 2.72 4.12 -14.97
C THR A 145 3.86 4.70 -14.12
N PRO A 146 4.29 5.95 -14.35
CA PRO A 146 5.51 6.49 -13.74
C PRO A 146 5.30 7.09 -12.33
N HIS A 147 4.49 6.46 -11.49
CA HIS A 147 4.15 6.89 -10.13
C HIS A 147 3.36 8.21 -10.11
N THR A 148 2.26 8.23 -10.84
CA THR A 148 1.42 9.43 -11.03
C THR A 148 0.01 9.31 -10.46
N SER A 149 -0.39 8.15 -9.95
CA SER A 149 -1.76 7.92 -9.45
C SER A 149 -2.15 8.85 -8.28
N GLY A 150 -1.16 9.28 -7.47
CA GLY A 150 -1.36 10.22 -6.37
C GLY A 150 -1.13 11.70 -6.72
N THR A 151 -0.88 12.07 -7.97
CA THR A 151 -0.47 13.42 -8.36
C THR A 151 -1.57 14.28 -9.00
N SER A 152 -2.84 13.86 -8.90
CA SER A 152 -3.95 14.70 -9.37
C SER A 152 -4.02 16.03 -8.61
N LEU A 153 -4.51 17.08 -9.24
CA LEU A 153 -4.67 18.40 -8.60
C LEU A 153 -5.53 18.31 -7.33
N SER A 154 -6.55 17.48 -7.31
CA SER A 154 -7.39 17.24 -6.14
C SER A 154 -6.65 16.50 -5.01
N ALA A 155 -5.73 15.59 -5.34
CA ALA A 155 -4.88 14.95 -4.34
C ALA A 155 -3.89 15.96 -3.74
N GLN A 156 -3.24 16.76 -4.57
CA GLN A 156 -2.33 17.83 -4.12
C GLN A 156 -3.05 18.85 -3.22
N ALA A 157 -4.27 19.25 -3.59
CA ALA A 157 -5.08 20.14 -2.76
C ALA A 157 -5.41 19.52 -1.39
N ARG A 158 -5.70 18.21 -1.33
CA ARG A 158 -5.93 17.51 -0.05
C ARG A 158 -4.65 17.43 0.80
N TYR A 159 -3.49 17.17 0.20
CA TYR A 159 -2.20 17.21 0.92
C TYR A 159 -1.93 18.59 1.50
N ALA A 160 -2.09 19.65 0.71
CA ALA A 160 -1.90 21.02 1.17
C ALA A 160 -2.89 21.38 2.31
N ALA A 161 -4.15 20.99 2.18
CA ALA A 161 -5.15 21.23 3.23
C ALA A 161 -4.82 20.48 4.52
N GLY A 162 -4.33 19.23 4.43
CA GLY A 162 -3.91 18.46 5.59
C GLY A 162 -2.71 19.08 6.31
N VAL A 163 -1.69 19.51 5.56
CA VAL A 163 -0.54 20.22 6.13
C VAL A 163 -0.96 21.52 6.79
N ARG A 164 -1.83 22.29 6.13
CA ARG A 164 -2.37 23.54 6.71
C ARG A 164 -3.10 23.27 8.03
N GLU A 165 -3.99 22.29 8.08
CA GLU A 165 -4.72 21.91 9.29
C GLU A 165 -3.76 21.54 10.44
N ILE A 166 -2.72 20.75 10.16
CA ILE A 166 -1.70 20.38 11.15
C ILE A 166 -1.01 21.61 11.72
N LEU A 167 -0.63 22.57 10.88
CA LEU A 167 0.03 23.79 11.30
C LEU A 167 -0.92 24.71 12.10
N GLU A 168 -2.14 24.91 11.63
CA GLU A 168 -3.14 25.73 12.33
C GLU A 168 -3.41 25.20 13.74
N LYS A 169 -3.61 23.89 13.89
CA LYS A 169 -3.80 23.24 15.19
C LYS A 169 -2.55 23.33 16.08
N LEU A 170 -1.37 23.15 15.50
CA LEU A 170 -0.11 23.25 16.23
C LEU A 170 0.06 24.65 16.84
N PHE A 171 -0.17 25.72 16.06
CA PHE A 171 -0.06 27.09 16.54
C PHE A 171 -1.18 27.49 17.49
N ALA A 172 -2.37 26.90 17.36
CA ALA A 172 -3.48 27.09 18.29
C ALA A 172 -3.32 26.29 19.61
N GLY A 173 -2.34 25.40 19.71
CA GLY A 173 -2.19 24.49 20.86
C GLY A 173 -3.29 23.42 20.92
N GLU A 174 -3.94 23.14 19.81
CA GLU A 174 -5.00 22.15 19.71
C GLU A 174 -4.46 20.74 19.45
N LYS A 175 -5.22 19.74 19.90
CA LYS A 175 -4.89 18.33 19.62
C LYS A 175 -4.97 18.04 18.12
N GLN A 176 -3.94 17.36 17.59
CA GLN A 176 -3.96 16.83 16.23
C GLN A 176 -4.99 15.71 16.09
N ARG A 177 -5.42 15.45 14.85
CA ARG A 177 -6.24 14.25 14.57
C ARG A 177 -5.43 13.00 14.87
N ASP A 178 -6.09 11.99 15.40
CA ASP A 178 -5.44 10.71 15.68
C ASP A 178 -4.87 10.06 14.41
N GLU A 179 -5.51 10.27 13.25
CA GLU A 179 -5.03 9.77 11.94
C GLU A 179 -3.70 10.42 11.49
N TYR A 180 -3.35 11.59 12.02
CA TYR A 180 -2.11 12.29 11.70
C TYR A 180 -1.01 12.05 12.74
N THR A 181 -1.39 11.45 13.87
CA THR A 181 -0.47 11.22 14.97
C THR A 181 0.17 9.85 14.84
N ILE A 182 1.44 9.79 14.46
CA ILE A 182 2.20 8.55 14.33
C ILE A 182 2.94 8.23 15.62
N VAL A 183 3.50 9.25 16.27
CA VAL A 183 4.23 9.11 17.52
C VAL A 183 3.67 10.08 18.55
N SER A 184 3.39 9.60 19.76
CA SER A 184 2.99 10.41 20.92
C SER A 184 3.70 9.89 22.17
N ASN A 185 4.28 10.82 22.95
CA ASN A 185 5.02 10.49 24.17
C ASN A 185 6.12 9.42 23.99
N GLY A 186 6.78 9.43 22.83
CA GLY A 186 7.86 8.49 22.51
C GLY A 186 7.41 7.09 22.06
N GLY A 187 6.11 6.83 22.03
CA GLY A 187 5.51 5.59 21.53
C GLY A 187 4.71 5.79 20.26
N LEU A 188 4.51 4.72 19.49
CA LEU A 188 3.62 4.73 18.34
C LEU A 188 2.18 5.01 18.80
N ALA A 189 1.50 5.87 18.07
CA ALA A 189 0.15 6.32 18.41
C ALA A 189 -0.68 6.56 17.13
N GLY A 190 -1.98 6.73 17.32
CA GLY A 190 -2.92 7.00 16.23
C GLY A 190 -3.37 5.77 15.47
N VAL A 191 -4.27 5.99 14.52
CA VAL A 191 -4.95 4.94 13.75
C VAL A 191 -3.98 4.18 12.82
N GLY A 192 -2.84 4.79 12.47
CA GLY A 192 -1.81 4.16 11.65
C GLY A 192 -0.73 3.39 12.44
N ALA A 193 -0.76 3.44 13.76
CA ALA A 193 0.27 2.82 14.61
C ALA A 193 0.34 1.30 14.47
N HIS A 194 -0.77 0.66 14.15
CA HIS A 194 -0.86 -0.78 13.92
C HIS A 194 -0.13 -1.28 12.66
N SER A 195 0.33 -0.39 11.81
CA SER A 195 1.18 -0.76 10.68
C SER A 195 2.63 -1.07 11.09
N TYR A 196 2.99 -0.76 12.34
CA TYR A 196 4.32 -0.96 12.89
C TYR A 196 4.21 -1.90 14.09
N THR A 197 4.86 -3.04 14.05
CA THR A 197 4.89 -3.99 15.19
C THR A 197 5.75 -3.44 16.33
N GLU A 198 5.28 -3.58 17.57
CA GLU A 198 6.14 -3.40 18.75
C GLU A 198 7.30 -4.39 18.64
N GLY A 199 8.51 -3.88 18.47
CA GLY A 199 9.73 -4.71 18.35
C GLY A 199 10.51 -4.55 17.06
N SER A 200 10.00 -3.88 16.03
CA SER A 200 10.81 -3.45 14.88
C SER A 200 11.62 -2.18 15.20
N SER A 201 12.11 -2.05 16.45
CA SER A 201 13.17 -1.14 16.74
C SER A 201 14.41 -1.74 16.13
N THR A 202 14.79 -1.31 14.95
CA THR A 202 16.21 -1.22 14.64
C THR A 202 16.45 -1.29 13.15
N SER A 203 17.15 -0.41 12.71
CA SER A 203 18.02 -0.19 11.56
C SER A 203 17.60 0.93 10.60
N GLY A 204 16.37 1.42 10.66
CA GLY A 204 16.03 2.68 9.97
C GLY A 204 16.08 3.91 10.87
N SER A 205 16.36 3.72 12.17
CA SER A 205 16.26 4.79 13.17
C SER A 205 17.50 5.65 13.29
N GLU A 206 18.68 5.15 12.98
CA GLU A 206 19.91 5.94 13.12
C GLU A 206 20.05 6.94 11.96
N GLU A 207 19.87 6.55 10.71
CA GLU A 207 19.87 7.49 9.58
C GLU A 207 18.66 8.46 9.62
N ALA A 208 17.47 7.99 10.01
CA ALA A 208 16.30 8.84 10.14
C ALA A 208 16.35 9.75 11.38
N ALA A 209 17.04 9.36 12.46
CA ALA A 209 17.28 10.19 13.63
C ALA A 209 18.30 11.27 13.35
N GLU A 210 19.36 10.98 12.61
CA GLU A 210 20.38 11.96 12.21
C GLU A 210 19.79 13.06 11.30
N TYR A 211 18.86 12.70 10.40
CA TYR A 211 18.15 13.66 9.54
C TYR A 211 17.11 14.51 10.29
N ARG A 212 16.58 14.03 11.44
CA ARG A 212 15.52 14.71 12.20
C ARG A 212 16.03 15.64 13.29
N THR A 213 17.23 15.50 13.80
CA THR A 213 17.68 16.22 15.00
C THR A 213 18.68 17.33 14.75
N GLY A 214 19.44 17.31 13.65
CA GLY A 214 20.50 18.30 13.42
C GLY A 214 20.00 19.62 12.85
N GLU A 215 19.40 19.57 11.66
CA GLU A 215 19.14 20.79 10.89
C GLU A 215 17.84 21.50 11.26
N PHE A 216 16.77 20.77 11.58
CA PHE A 216 15.48 21.39 11.91
C PHE A 216 15.50 22.07 13.27
N THR A 217 16.15 21.48 14.26
CA THR A 217 16.30 22.09 15.59
C THR A 217 17.19 23.33 15.54
N GLN A 218 18.29 23.29 14.78
CA GLN A 218 19.12 24.48 14.54
C GLN A 218 18.36 25.58 13.79
N TRP A 219 17.52 25.23 12.82
CA TRP A 219 16.73 26.21 12.09
C TRP A 219 15.65 26.89 12.96
N VAL A 220 14.98 26.12 13.84
CA VAL A 220 13.98 26.65 14.77
C VAL A 220 14.65 27.56 15.80
N ASP A 221 15.81 27.17 16.36
CA ASP A 221 16.51 27.96 17.40
C ASP A 221 17.19 29.20 16.83
N SER A 222 17.53 29.22 15.54
CA SER A 222 18.09 30.41 14.88
C SER A 222 17.06 31.52 14.61
N ARG A 223 15.75 31.26 14.84
CA ARG A 223 14.65 32.20 14.58
C ARG A 223 13.90 32.66 15.83
N LYS A 224 14.37 32.27 17.01
CA LYS A 224 13.99 32.85 18.29
C LYS A 224 14.87 34.06 18.63
#